data_c083066ed58d705f219e9ab7c7ed22b3
#
_entry.id   c083066ed58d705f219e9ab7c7ed22b3
#
_cell.length_a   1.000
_cell.length_b   1.000
_cell.length_c   1.000
_cell.angle_alpha   90.00
_cell.angle_beta   90.00
_cell.angle_gamma   90.00
#
_symmetry.space_group_name_H-M   'P 1'
#
loop_
_entity.id
_entity.type
_entity.pdbx_description
1 polymer ?
#
loop_
_entity_poly.entity_id
_entity_poly.type
_entity_poly.pdbx_seq_one_letter_code
_entity_poly.pdbx_strand_id
1 'polypeptide(L)'
;MYNLDSKAIDFVLAFPQADLEEDIWMYLPIGLQVDGHTEASYERSFLLKLNKILYGLKQGSYNWYKKLKKSLVDRVFKPSEIDPCLYIVNGMIILTYVDDCIIVGPSMENINRFVDSMKNGDENFVLTDEGDINKFLGIEITQLDDKRF
;
A
#
# COMPACT_ATOMS: atom_id res chain seq x y z
N MET A 1 -0.32 -5.39 31.27
CA MET A 1 0.64 -5.45 30.14
C MET A 1 -0.09 -6.14 29.01
N TYR A 2 -0.17 -5.55 27.83
CA TYR A 2 -0.90 -6.14 26.70
C TYR A 2 0.03 -7.15 26.02
N ASN A 3 -0.43 -8.40 25.91
CA ASN A 3 0.24 -9.45 25.16
C ASN A 3 -0.26 -9.35 23.71
N LEU A 4 0.45 -8.59 22.85
CA LEU A 4 0.03 -8.30 21.49
C LEU A 4 0.85 -9.13 20.49
N ASP A 5 0.18 -9.65 19.49
CA ASP A 5 0.80 -10.23 18.31
C ASP A 5 1.05 -9.15 17.26
N SER A 6 1.99 -9.40 16.38
CA SER A 6 2.37 -8.44 15.34
C SER A 6 2.65 -9.11 14.01
N LYS A 7 2.50 -8.36 12.93
CA LYS A 7 2.76 -8.80 11.56
C LYS A 7 3.16 -7.63 10.68
N ALA A 8 4.10 -7.86 9.78
CA ALA A 8 4.40 -6.95 8.68
C ALA A 8 3.73 -7.43 7.39
N ILE A 9 3.23 -6.51 6.60
CA ILE A 9 2.72 -6.75 5.25
C ILE A 9 3.26 -5.68 4.29
N ASP A 10 3.38 -6.02 3.02
CA ASP A 10 3.78 -5.13 1.93
C ASP A 10 2.69 -5.08 0.85
N PHE A 11 2.28 -3.89 0.42
CA PHE A 11 1.35 -3.72 -0.69
C PHE A 11 2.10 -3.75 -2.02
N VAL A 12 1.97 -4.84 -2.75
CA VAL A 12 2.67 -5.03 -4.03
C VAL A 12 2.26 -3.96 -5.04
N LEU A 13 3.23 -3.15 -5.49
CA LEU A 13 2.95 -2.05 -6.41
C LEU A 13 1.81 -1.14 -5.91
N ALA A 14 1.94 -0.59 -4.71
CA ALA A 14 0.91 0.20 -4.03
C ALA A 14 0.27 1.28 -4.92
N PHE A 15 1.06 2.14 -5.57
CA PHE A 15 0.51 3.22 -6.41
C PHE A 15 -0.33 2.71 -7.58
N PRO A 16 0.08 1.70 -8.38
CA PRO A 16 -0.75 1.12 -9.43
C PRO A 16 -2.07 0.50 -8.95
N GLN A 17 -2.22 0.22 -7.66
CA GLN A 17 -3.48 -0.26 -7.11
C GLN A 17 -4.52 0.85 -6.91
N ALA A 18 -4.10 2.12 -6.84
CA ALA A 18 -5.02 3.24 -6.77
C ALA A 18 -5.48 3.67 -8.17
N ASP A 19 -6.67 4.30 -8.22
CA ASP A 19 -7.24 4.75 -9.46
C ASP A 19 -6.72 6.15 -9.85
N LEU A 20 -6.60 6.39 -11.15
CA LEU A 20 -6.37 7.72 -11.69
C LEU A 20 -7.68 8.50 -11.69
N GLU A 21 -7.68 9.69 -11.06
CA GLU A 21 -8.83 10.60 -11.07
C GLU A 21 -8.83 11.52 -12.30
N GLU A 22 -7.68 11.60 -13.02
CA GLU A 22 -7.47 12.48 -14.16
C GLU A 22 -6.91 11.71 -15.34
N ASP A 23 -7.22 12.15 -16.56
CA ASP A 23 -6.63 11.61 -17.79
C ASP A 23 -5.17 12.07 -17.89
N ILE A 24 -4.24 11.12 -17.75
CA ILE A 24 -2.80 11.35 -17.87
C ILE A 24 -2.27 10.64 -19.10
N TRP A 25 -1.50 11.36 -19.88
CA TRP A 25 -0.87 10.89 -21.09
C TRP A 25 0.64 10.99 -20.96
N MET A 26 1.35 10.00 -21.44
CA MET A 26 2.81 9.99 -21.48
C MET A 26 3.31 9.70 -22.89
N TYR A 27 4.50 10.18 -23.21
CA TYR A 27 5.19 9.76 -24.42
C TYR A 27 5.58 8.29 -24.35
N LEU A 28 5.71 7.67 -25.53
CA LEU A 28 6.21 6.31 -25.60
C LEU A 28 7.58 6.20 -24.90
N PRO A 29 7.77 5.21 -24.01
CA PRO A 29 9.08 4.92 -23.47
C PRO A 29 10.07 4.53 -24.58
N ILE A 30 11.32 4.97 -24.43
CA ILE A 30 12.40 4.61 -25.35
C ILE A 30 12.51 3.08 -25.41
N GLY A 31 12.55 2.54 -26.64
CA GLY A 31 12.66 1.10 -26.89
C GLY A 31 11.33 0.34 -26.93
N LEU A 32 10.21 0.98 -26.63
CA LEU A 32 8.89 0.35 -26.83
C LEU A 32 8.54 0.45 -28.32
N GLN A 33 8.29 -0.68 -28.96
CA GLN A 33 7.85 -0.75 -30.35
C GLN A 33 6.33 -0.94 -30.42
N VAL A 34 5.68 -0.19 -31.29
CA VAL A 34 4.26 -0.35 -31.61
C VAL A 34 4.18 -0.82 -33.07
N ASP A 35 3.44 -1.87 -33.35
CA ASP A 35 3.40 -2.54 -34.64
C ASP A 35 3.22 -1.59 -35.81
N GLY A 36 4.09 -1.74 -36.84
CA GLY A 36 3.98 -1.06 -38.15
C GLY A 36 4.71 0.28 -38.32
N HIS A 37 5.53 0.68 -37.33
CA HIS A 37 6.24 1.95 -37.41
C HIS A 37 7.76 1.82 -37.20
N THR A 38 8.58 2.67 -37.80
CA THR A 38 10.02 2.68 -37.69
C THR A 38 10.53 3.64 -36.61
N GLU A 39 11.67 3.31 -35.96
CA GLU A 39 12.21 3.95 -34.75
C GLU A 39 12.32 5.49 -34.79
N ALA A 40 12.58 6.09 -35.94
CA ALA A 40 12.89 7.52 -36.03
C ALA A 40 11.68 8.46 -35.93
N SER A 41 10.45 7.98 -36.15
CA SER A 41 9.24 8.80 -36.13
C SER A 41 8.41 8.64 -34.84
N TYR A 42 8.87 7.81 -33.92
CA TYR A 42 8.09 7.22 -32.87
C TYR A 42 7.88 8.07 -31.63
N GLU A 43 8.98 8.61 -31.10
CA GLU A 43 9.01 9.10 -29.72
C GLU A 43 8.07 10.29 -29.44
N ARG A 44 7.67 11.01 -30.49
CA ARG A 44 6.82 12.21 -30.35
C ARG A 44 5.46 12.11 -31.01
N SER A 45 5.18 11.03 -31.73
CA SER A 45 3.95 10.89 -32.52
C SER A 45 2.82 10.17 -31.79
N PHE A 46 3.15 9.44 -30.74
CA PHE A 46 2.19 8.67 -29.97
C PHE A 46 2.20 9.01 -28.49
N LEU A 47 1.00 9.11 -27.92
CA LEU A 47 0.78 9.27 -26.50
C LEU A 47 0.08 8.02 -25.98
N LEU A 48 0.55 7.52 -24.85
CA LEU A 48 -0.10 6.44 -24.10
C LEU A 48 -0.97 7.07 -23.03
N LYS A 49 -2.24 6.71 -23.01
CA LYS A 49 -3.12 7.03 -21.88
C LYS A 49 -2.80 6.06 -20.73
N LEU A 50 -2.52 6.57 -19.57
CA LEU A 50 -2.32 5.75 -18.38
C LEU A 50 -3.66 5.25 -17.86
N ASN A 51 -3.75 3.97 -17.59
CA ASN A 51 -4.91 3.34 -16.95
C ASN A 51 -4.73 3.19 -15.44
N LYS A 52 -3.49 3.28 -14.95
CA LYS A 52 -3.13 3.15 -13.55
C LYS A 52 -2.05 4.16 -13.18
N ILE A 53 -1.93 4.43 -11.90
CA ILE A 53 -0.90 5.31 -11.37
C ILE A 53 0.47 4.65 -11.55
N LEU A 54 1.44 5.44 -12.02
CA LEU A 54 2.84 5.05 -12.06
C LEU A 54 3.63 5.77 -10.97
N TYR A 55 4.69 5.11 -10.48
CA TYR A 55 5.67 5.77 -9.61
C TYR A 55 6.27 6.99 -10.31
N GLY A 56 6.40 8.09 -9.58
CA GLY A 56 6.86 9.36 -10.11
C GLY A 56 5.76 10.36 -10.49
N LEU A 57 4.50 9.95 -10.55
CA LEU A 57 3.39 10.89 -10.69
C LEU A 57 3.17 11.66 -9.38
N LYS A 58 3.02 12.99 -9.47
CA LYS A 58 2.84 13.88 -8.31
C LYS A 58 1.66 13.49 -7.43
N GLN A 59 0.55 13.05 -8.01
CA GLN A 59 -0.67 12.63 -7.33
C GLN A 59 -0.65 11.18 -6.87
N GLY A 60 0.35 10.39 -7.25
CA GLY A 60 0.39 8.95 -6.98
C GLY A 60 0.28 8.60 -5.51
N SER A 61 1.12 9.21 -4.67
CA SER A 61 1.11 8.98 -3.23
C SER A 61 -0.19 9.45 -2.57
N TYR A 62 -0.76 10.55 -3.03
CA TYR A 62 -2.03 11.08 -2.50
C TYR A 62 -3.22 10.16 -2.82
N ASN A 63 -3.33 9.69 -4.06
CA ASN A 63 -4.43 8.80 -4.46
C ASN A 63 -4.32 7.44 -3.78
N TRP A 64 -3.10 6.91 -3.62
CA TRP A 64 -2.86 5.71 -2.83
C TRP A 64 -3.28 5.88 -1.37
N TYR A 65 -2.81 6.95 -0.73
CA TYR A 65 -3.20 7.27 0.64
C TYR A 65 -4.73 7.38 0.78
N LYS A 66 -5.42 8.06 -0.14
CA LYS A 66 -6.88 8.17 -0.15
C LYS A 66 -7.56 6.80 -0.20
N LYS A 67 -7.11 5.93 -1.11
CA LYS A 67 -7.67 4.58 -1.27
C LYS A 67 -7.47 3.74 -0.01
N LEU A 68 -6.23 3.69 0.50
CA LEU A 68 -5.91 2.92 1.70
C LEU A 68 -6.66 3.45 2.93
N LYS A 69 -6.64 4.77 3.15
CA LYS A 69 -7.41 5.41 4.24
C LYS A 69 -8.90 5.09 4.17
N LYS A 70 -9.50 5.22 2.98
CA LYS A 70 -10.92 4.88 2.81
C LYS A 70 -11.19 3.44 3.21
N SER A 71 -10.40 2.51 2.72
CA SER A 71 -10.53 1.08 3.03
C SER A 71 -10.40 0.78 4.53
N LEU A 72 -9.46 1.43 5.22
CA LEU A 72 -9.30 1.27 6.67
C LEU A 72 -10.48 1.88 7.45
N VAL A 73 -10.96 3.05 7.04
CA VAL A 73 -12.12 3.70 7.68
C VAL A 73 -13.39 2.89 7.46
N ASP A 74 -13.62 2.32 6.28
CA ASP A 74 -14.76 1.44 5.99
C ASP A 74 -14.74 0.17 6.87
N ARG A 75 -13.56 -0.25 7.34
CA ARG A 75 -13.34 -1.31 8.34
C ARG A 75 -13.32 -0.80 9.78
N VAL A 76 -13.90 0.39 10.00
CA VAL A 76 -14.07 1.08 11.30
C VAL A 76 -12.78 1.47 12.02
N PHE A 77 -11.63 1.45 11.33
CA PHE A 77 -10.41 2.01 11.88
C PHE A 77 -10.50 3.53 11.98
N LYS A 78 -10.01 4.06 13.08
CA LYS A 78 -9.94 5.51 13.29
C LYS A 78 -8.50 5.98 13.08
N PRO A 79 -8.28 6.95 12.18
CA PRO A 79 -6.96 7.55 12.06
C PRO A 79 -6.62 8.32 13.36
N SER A 80 -5.35 8.29 13.74
CA SER A 80 -4.87 9.07 14.87
C SER A 80 -4.92 10.56 14.56
N GLU A 81 -5.16 11.37 15.57
CA GLU A 81 -5.09 12.84 15.45
C GLU A 81 -3.66 13.36 15.36
N ILE A 82 -2.68 12.58 15.82
CA ILE A 82 -1.27 12.95 15.87
C ILE A 82 -0.55 12.54 14.58
N ASP A 83 -0.82 11.33 14.08
CA ASP A 83 -0.17 10.79 12.89
C ASP A 83 -1.24 10.20 11.94
N PRO A 84 -1.41 10.76 10.73
CA PRO A 84 -2.40 10.30 9.77
C PRO A 84 -2.11 8.90 9.19
N CYS A 85 -0.91 8.36 9.41
CA CYS A 85 -0.53 7.01 8.99
C CYS A 85 -0.79 5.95 10.07
N LEU A 86 -1.22 6.37 11.28
CA LEU A 86 -1.55 5.49 12.39
C LEU A 86 -3.07 5.32 12.50
N TYR A 87 -3.53 4.08 12.54
CA TYR A 87 -4.94 3.71 12.63
C TYR A 87 -5.19 2.77 13.79
N ILE A 88 -6.32 2.93 14.48
CA ILE A 88 -6.64 2.16 15.68
C ILE A 88 -8.10 1.68 15.63
N VAL A 89 -8.31 0.40 15.98
CA VAL A 89 -9.64 -0.17 16.23
C VAL A 89 -9.56 -1.34 17.22
N ASN A 90 -10.36 -1.32 18.28
CA ASN A 90 -10.55 -2.46 19.20
C ASN A 90 -9.23 -3.12 19.66
N GLY A 91 -8.21 -2.32 20.00
CA GLY A 91 -6.89 -2.81 20.42
C GLY A 91 -5.99 -3.27 19.27
N MET A 92 -6.43 -3.19 18.03
CA MET A 92 -5.56 -3.35 16.85
C MET A 92 -5.03 -1.99 16.44
N ILE A 93 -3.74 -1.94 16.13
CA ILE A 93 -3.01 -0.76 15.68
C ILE A 93 -2.41 -1.08 14.31
N ILE A 94 -2.57 -0.17 13.36
CA ILE A 94 -1.97 -0.27 12.04
C ILE A 94 -1.13 0.98 11.80
N LEU A 95 0.11 0.80 11.43
CA LEU A 95 1.01 1.85 10.99
C LEU A 95 1.35 1.61 9.52
N THR A 96 1.10 2.60 8.66
CA THR A 96 1.32 2.50 7.21
C THR A 96 2.38 3.47 6.75
N TYR A 97 3.22 3.05 5.82
CA TYR A 97 4.14 3.94 5.13
C TYR A 97 4.27 3.51 3.66
N VAL A 98 3.50 4.14 2.81
CA VAL A 98 3.33 3.82 1.37
C VAL A 98 2.93 2.36 1.19
N ASP A 99 3.87 1.48 0.86
CA ASP A 99 3.71 0.04 0.61
C ASP A 99 3.86 -0.78 1.91
N ASP A 100 4.72 -0.32 2.82
CA ASP A 100 5.00 -1.00 4.08
C ASP A 100 3.87 -0.78 5.11
N CYS A 101 3.51 -1.84 5.81
CA CYS A 101 2.51 -1.76 6.87
C CYS A 101 2.84 -2.69 8.03
N ILE A 102 2.77 -2.16 9.24
CA ILE A 102 2.85 -2.91 10.49
C ILE A 102 1.46 -3.02 11.10
N ILE A 103 1.11 -4.22 11.54
CA ILE A 103 -0.13 -4.52 12.24
C ILE A 103 0.22 -5.10 13.60
N VAL A 104 -0.34 -4.52 14.65
CA VAL A 104 -0.23 -5.04 16.02
C VAL A 104 -1.65 -5.24 16.54
N GLY A 105 -1.92 -6.39 17.15
CA GLY A 105 -3.27 -6.72 17.57
C GLY A 105 -3.33 -7.71 18.74
N PRO A 106 -4.53 -7.93 19.30
CA PRO A 106 -4.73 -8.77 20.47
C PRO A 106 -4.46 -10.26 20.21
N SER A 107 -4.53 -10.70 18.96
CA SER A 107 -4.19 -12.07 18.56
C SER A 107 -3.85 -12.16 17.08
N MET A 108 -3.04 -13.12 16.69
CA MET A 108 -2.70 -13.42 15.31
C MET A 108 -3.94 -13.77 14.47
N GLU A 109 -4.96 -14.40 15.07
CA GLU A 109 -6.22 -14.67 14.38
C GLU A 109 -6.92 -13.39 13.93
N ASN A 110 -6.98 -12.35 14.79
CA ASN A 110 -7.59 -11.07 14.45
C ASN A 110 -6.80 -10.36 13.34
N ILE A 111 -5.47 -10.42 13.41
CA ILE A 111 -4.58 -9.86 12.39
C ILE A 111 -4.81 -10.57 11.04
N ASN A 112 -4.80 -11.90 11.02
CA ASN A 112 -5.00 -12.68 9.80
C ASN A 112 -6.39 -12.42 9.18
N ARG A 113 -7.43 -12.37 9.99
CA ARG A 113 -8.79 -12.04 9.53
C ARG A 113 -8.86 -10.64 8.90
N PHE A 114 -8.15 -9.67 9.46
CA PHE A 114 -8.04 -8.34 8.86
C PHE A 114 -7.30 -8.40 7.52
N VAL A 115 -6.11 -9.05 7.46
CA VAL A 115 -5.32 -9.21 6.23
C VAL A 115 -6.13 -9.90 5.13
N ASP A 116 -6.86 -10.96 5.47
CA ASP A 116 -7.75 -11.65 4.54
C ASP A 116 -8.88 -10.74 4.03
N SER A 117 -9.42 -9.88 4.89
CA SER A 117 -10.42 -8.89 4.49
C SER A 117 -9.88 -7.83 3.52
N MET A 118 -8.60 -7.49 3.62
CA MET A 118 -7.93 -6.58 2.67
C MET A 118 -7.72 -7.26 1.31
N LYS A 119 -7.33 -8.55 1.30
CA LYS A 119 -7.11 -9.32 0.07
C LYS A 119 -8.40 -9.63 -0.68
N ASN A 120 -9.46 -9.96 0.05
CA ASN A 120 -10.70 -10.52 -0.52
C ASN A 120 -11.90 -9.55 -0.44
N GLY A 121 -11.69 -8.32 0.02
CA GLY A 121 -12.72 -7.28 0.06
C GLY A 121 -12.91 -6.58 -1.29
N ASP A 122 -13.79 -5.59 -1.34
CA ASP A 122 -14.14 -4.86 -2.57
C ASP A 122 -12.94 -4.22 -3.26
N GLU A 123 -11.96 -3.74 -2.51
CA GLU A 123 -10.73 -3.15 -3.04
C GLU A 123 -9.74 -4.18 -3.59
N ASN A 124 -9.83 -5.43 -3.11
CA ASN A 124 -9.03 -6.57 -3.54
C ASN A 124 -7.52 -6.25 -3.62
N PHE A 125 -6.96 -5.79 -2.49
CA PHE A 125 -5.55 -5.39 -2.45
C PHE A 125 -4.60 -6.55 -2.71
N VAL A 126 -3.63 -6.32 -3.57
CA VAL A 126 -2.50 -7.24 -3.76
C VAL A 126 -1.46 -6.91 -2.70
N LEU A 127 -1.25 -7.81 -1.76
CA LEU A 127 -0.28 -7.65 -0.68
C LEU A 127 0.38 -8.99 -0.32
N THR A 128 1.62 -8.89 0.16
CA THR A 128 2.41 -10.01 0.70
C THR A 128 2.39 -9.98 2.23
N ASP A 129 2.50 -11.16 2.82
CA ASP A 129 2.68 -11.35 4.25
C ASP A 129 4.18 -11.51 4.50
N GLU A 130 4.79 -10.53 5.15
CA GLU A 130 6.22 -10.50 5.46
C GLU A 130 6.54 -11.24 6.78
N GLY A 131 5.51 -11.71 7.48
CA GLY A 131 5.66 -12.42 8.75
C GLY A 131 5.96 -11.49 9.93
N ASP A 132 6.89 -11.91 10.78
CA ASP A 132 7.26 -11.18 11.99
C ASP A 132 7.95 -9.85 11.67
N ILE A 133 7.67 -8.83 12.48
CA ILE A 133 8.27 -7.51 12.30
C ILE A 133 9.74 -7.57 12.74
N ASN A 134 10.65 -7.47 11.80
CA ASN A 134 12.09 -7.42 12.06
C ASN A 134 12.70 -6.04 11.76
N LYS A 135 12.09 -5.30 10.85
CA LYS A 135 12.56 -3.99 10.43
C LYS A 135 11.42 -3.15 9.88
N PHE A 136 11.43 -1.85 10.17
CA PHE A 136 10.51 -0.89 9.58
C PHE A 136 11.20 0.45 9.36
N LEU A 137 11.11 0.99 8.16
CA LEU A 137 11.73 2.27 7.76
C LEU A 137 13.22 2.40 8.13
N GLY A 138 13.97 1.30 8.02
CA GLY A 138 15.38 1.27 8.36
C GLY A 138 15.69 1.08 9.85
N ILE A 139 14.68 1.01 10.71
CA ILE A 139 14.81 0.75 12.14
C ILE A 139 14.65 -0.76 12.37
N GLU A 140 15.62 -1.37 13.04
CA GLU A 140 15.52 -2.76 13.50
C GLU A 140 14.56 -2.85 14.69
N ILE A 141 13.65 -3.80 14.63
CA ILE A 141 12.63 -4.01 15.65
C ILE A 141 12.82 -5.43 16.18
N THR A 142 12.98 -5.55 17.49
CA THR A 142 13.10 -6.83 18.16
C THR A 142 11.97 -6.98 19.17
N GLN A 143 11.10 -7.95 18.93
CA GLN A 143 10.11 -8.32 19.94
C GLN A 143 10.76 -9.16 21.03
N LEU A 144 10.61 -8.75 22.27
CA LEU A 144 11.13 -9.48 23.42
C LEU A 144 10.26 -10.72 23.74
N ASP A 145 10.82 -11.68 24.49
CA ASP A 145 10.12 -12.92 24.87
C ASP A 145 8.77 -12.68 25.57
N ASP A 146 8.63 -11.55 26.26
CA ASP A 146 7.38 -11.11 26.89
C ASP A 146 6.47 -10.29 25.97
N LYS A 147 6.71 -10.36 24.66
CA LYS A 147 5.97 -9.65 23.58
C LYS A 147 5.96 -8.12 23.69
N ARG A 148 6.96 -7.54 24.35
CA ARG A 148 7.26 -6.10 24.26
C ARG A 148 8.15 -5.81 23.04
N PHE A 149 8.09 -4.58 22.56
CA PHE A 149 8.94 -4.04 21.50
C PHE A 149 9.93 -3.04 22.07
#